data_408209e75da5c128c0870453cd1f2111
#
_entry.id   408209e75da5c128c0870453cd1f2111
#
_cell.length_a   1.000
_cell.length_b   1.000
_cell.length_c   1.000
_cell.angle_alpha   90.00
_cell.angle_beta   90.00
_cell.angle_gamma   90.00
#
_symmetry.space_group_name_H-M   'P 1'
#
loop_
_entity.id
_entity.type
_entity.pdbx_description
1 polymer ?
#
loop_
_entity_poly.entity_id
_entity_poly.type
_entity_poly.pdbx_seq_one_letter_code
_entity_poly.pdbx_strand_id
1 'polypeptide(L)'
;MNIGLIILGDEILSGKRQDKHMPKVIELLAARGMALQWARYAGDDRALITQSLQHAFTSGDLVFSCGGIGATPDDHTRQSAAAALGVPLALHPQARDLIVERMRDVAAEQGLPFEPERPDNLHRLNMGVFPEGASIIPNPYNKIPGFSVGDVHFVPGFPVMAWPMIEWVLDQRYAHLRGGQVQRERSVIVLGAMEATLTPLMEEIEQRFDGVKVFSLPSVDHPTYGRHIELGVKGQGDLAEPFAALKAGLARFPVELGPELVR
;
A
#
# COMPACT_ATOMS: atom_id res chain seq x y z
N MET A 1 1.59 -13.77 7.18
CA MET A 1 0.87 -13.07 6.09
C MET A 1 1.59 -11.76 5.85
N ASN A 2 2.19 -11.58 4.68
CA ASN A 2 2.79 -10.31 4.31
C ASN A 2 1.70 -9.36 3.78
N ILE A 3 2.07 -8.09 3.53
CA ILE A 3 1.16 -7.10 2.97
C ILE A 3 1.76 -6.54 1.69
N GLY A 4 1.00 -6.61 0.61
CA GLY A 4 1.38 -6.15 -0.72
C GLY A 4 0.50 -5.02 -1.23
N LEU A 5 1.02 -4.25 -2.16
CA LEU A 5 0.32 -3.16 -2.84
C LEU A 5 0.56 -3.24 -4.35
N ILE A 6 -0.50 -3.19 -5.13
CA ILE A 6 -0.45 -3.06 -6.58
C ILE A 6 -1.04 -1.70 -6.96
N ILE A 7 -0.29 -0.93 -7.72
CA ILE A 7 -0.70 0.38 -8.23
C ILE A 7 -0.77 0.29 -9.74
N LEU A 8 -1.94 0.56 -10.29
CA LEU A 8 -2.25 0.44 -11.70
C LEU A 8 -2.53 1.81 -12.31
N GLY A 9 -1.96 2.05 -13.47
CA GLY A 9 -2.20 3.25 -14.28
C GLY A 9 -0.98 3.70 -15.07
N ASP A 10 -1.16 3.85 -16.37
CA ASP A 10 -0.15 4.37 -17.29
C ASP A 10 0.27 5.81 -16.94
N GLU A 11 -0.64 6.61 -16.35
CA GLU A 11 -0.35 7.96 -15.93
C GLU A 11 0.65 8.04 -14.76
N ILE A 12 0.72 7.00 -13.94
CA ILE A 12 1.71 6.89 -12.87
C ILE A 12 3.07 6.51 -13.47
N LEU A 13 3.11 5.50 -14.35
CA LEU A 13 4.35 5.06 -14.98
C LEU A 13 4.94 6.12 -15.93
N SER A 14 4.11 6.90 -16.59
CA SER A 14 4.56 7.99 -17.47
C SER A 14 4.93 9.28 -16.71
N GLY A 15 4.73 9.32 -15.39
CA GLY A 15 4.99 10.51 -14.57
C GLY A 15 3.99 11.65 -14.76
N LYS A 16 2.90 11.46 -15.52
CA LYS A 16 1.82 12.44 -15.66
C LYS A 16 1.10 12.71 -14.34
N ARG A 17 1.04 11.69 -13.46
CA ARG A 17 0.56 11.81 -12.09
C ARG A 17 1.56 11.15 -11.15
N GLN A 18 1.72 11.77 -9.98
CA GLN A 18 2.52 11.19 -8.91
C GLN A 18 1.65 10.20 -8.12
N ASP A 19 2.19 9.03 -7.80
CA ASP A 19 1.53 8.10 -6.88
C ASP A 19 1.39 8.71 -5.48
N LYS A 20 0.18 8.58 -4.93
CA LYS A 20 -0.16 8.99 -3.57
C LYS A 20 -0.64 7.82 -2.71
N HIS A 21 -0.80 6.63 -3.30
CA HIS A 21 -1.30 5.46 -2.59
C HIS A 21 -0.22 4.83 -1.73
N MET A 22 0.98 4.58 -2.26
CA MET A 22 2.04 3.93 -1.52
C MET A 22 2.40 4.65 -0.21
N PRO A 23 2.69 5.97 -0.20
CA PRO A 23 2.96 6.69 1.05
C PRO A 23 1.81 6.59 2.05
N LYS A 24 0.56 6.72 1.58
CA LYS A 24 -0.62 6.65 2.45
C LYS A 24 -0.86 5.24 2.99
N VAL A 25 -0.69 4.20 2.20
CA VAL A 25 -0.81 2.82 2.66
C VAL A 25 0.24 2.51 3.72
N ILE A 26 1.48 2.97 3.55
CA ILE A 26 2.53 2.85 4.57
C ILE A 26 2.09 3.53 5.88
N GLU A 27 1.56 4.75 5.82
CA GLU A 27 1.03 5.48 6.99
C GLU A 27 -0.11 4.70 7.68
N LEU A 28 -1.10 4.23 6.90
CA LEU A 28 -2.26 3.49 7.41
C LEU A 28 -1.87 2.17 8.09
N LEU A 29 -0.90 1.47 7.53
CA LEU A 29 -0.35 0.24 8.07
C LEU A 29 0.46 0.52 9.34
N ALA A 30 1.35 1.51 9.31
CA ALA A 30 2.17 1.88 10.47
C ALA A 30 1.31 2.29 11.68
N ALA A 31 0.23 3.06 11.45
CA ALA A 31 -0.74 3.42 12.50
C ALA A 31 -1.42 2.21 13.16
N ARG A 32 -1.37 1.03 12.52
CA ARG A 32 -1.94 -0.23 13.01
C ARG A 32 -0.89 -1.23 13.47
N GLY A 33 0.40 -0.83 13.50
CA GLY A 33 1.51 -1.72 13.84
C GLY A 33 1.76 -2.79 12.78
N MET A 34 1.47 -2.47 11.52
CA MET A 34 1.70 -3.31 10.34
C MET A 34 2.72 -2.64 9.42
N ALA A 35 3.29 -3.39 8.48
CA ALA A 35 4.25 -2.87 7.51
C ALA A 35 3.94 -3.39 6.11
N LEU A 36 4.20 -2.57 5.09
CA LEU A 36 4.17 -2.99 3.69
C LEU A 36 5.45 -3.77 3.38
N GLN A 37 5.34 -4.97 2.82
CA GLN A 37 6.49 -5.80 2.47
C GLN A 37 6.89 -5.69 1.01
N TRP A 38 5.93 -5.48 0.12
CA TRP A 38 6.22 -5.30 -1.30
C TRP A 38 5.21 -4.39 -1.98
N ALA A 39 5.64 -3.74 -3.05
CA ALA A 39 4.77 -2.99 -3.94
C ALA A 39 5.11 -3.30 -5.39
N ARG A 40 4.11 -3.25 -6.27
CA ARG A 40 4.25 -3.40 -7.71
C ARG A 40 3.49 -2.29 -8.43
N TYR A 41 4.14 -1.68 -9.39
CA TYR A 41 3.52 -0.76 -10.33
C TYR A 41 3.34 -1.45 -11.68
N ALA A 42 2.17 -1.29 -12.29
CA ALA A 42 1.91 -1.78 -13.64
C ALA A 42 1.05 -0.77 -14.42
N GLY A 43 1.24 -0.74 -15.72
CA GLY A 43 0.38 0.00 -16.64
C GLY A 43 -0.93 -0.74 -16.90
N ASP A 44 -1.77 -0.13 -17.74
CA ASP A 44 -3.12 -0.62 -18.05
C ASP A 44 -3.13 -1.79 -19.06
N ASP A 45 -2.00 -2.51 -19.18
CA ASP A 45 -1.90 -3.73 -19.95
C ASP A 45 -2.58 -4.91 -19.24
N ARG A 46 -3.56 -5.50 -19.90
CA ARG A 46 -4.39 -6.57 -19.36
C ARG A 46 -3.60 -7.83 -19.00
N ALA A 47 -2.55 -8.17 -19.76
CA ALA A 47 -1.75 -9.37 -19.49
C ALA A 47 -0.85 -9.15 -18.25
N LEU A 48 -0.23 -7.98 -18.13
CA LEU A 48 0.60 -7.60 -16.97
C LEU A 48 -0.24 -7.52 -15.68
N ILE A 49 -1.44 -6.93 -15.76
CA ILE A 49 -2.36 -6.89 -14.63
C ILE A 49 -2.76 -8.30 -14.21
N THR A 50 -3.15 -9.16 -15.18
CA THR A 50 -3.53 -10.55 -14.90
C THR A 50 -2.39 -11.32 -14.20
N GLN A 51 -1.16 -11.20 -14.70
CA GLN A 51 0.01 -11.85 -14.10
C GLN A 51 0.27 -11.34 -12.66
N SER A 52 0.13 -10.04 -12.46
CA SER A 52 0.31 -9.43 -11.13
C SER A 52 -0.72 -9.95 -10.13
N LEU A 53 -1.98 -10.09 -10.58
CA LEU A 53 -3.07 -10.59 -9.76
C LEU A 53 -2.99 -12.11 -9.52
N GLN A 54 -2.51 -12.90 -10.49
CA GLN A 54 -2.21 -14.32 -10.28
C GLN A 54 -1.20 -14.50 -9.14
N HIS A 55 -0.13 -13.70 -9.13
CA HIS A 55 0.82 -13.71 -8.02
C HIS A 55 0.14 -13.34 -6.70
N ALA A 56 -0.65 -12.27 -6.68
CA ALA A 56 -1.36 -11.83 -5.48
C ALA A 56 -2.30 -12.92 -4.92
N PHE A 57 -3.10 -13.57 -5.77
CA PHE A 57 -4.02 -14.63 -5.33
C PHE A 57 -3.33 -15.90 -4.84
N THR A 58 -2.10 -16.18 -5.30
CA THR A 58 -1.36 -17.40 -4.93
C THR A 58 -0.36 -17.18 -3.80
N SER A 59 -0.03 -15.94 -3.45
CA SER A 59 0.97 -15.62 -2.43
C SER A 59 0.51 -15.91 -0.99
N GLY A 60 -0.79 -15.88 -0.74
CA GLY A 60 -1.35 -15.90 0.62
C GLY A 60 -1.13 -14.60 1.39
N ASP A 61 -0.80 -13.52 0.71
CA ASP A 61 -0.60 -12.19 1.27
C ASP A 61 -1.91 -11.39 1.30
N LEU A 62 -2.01 -10.43 2.22
CA LEU A 62 -2.99 -9.35 2.15
C LEU A 62 -2.56 -8.35 1.08
N VAL A 63 -3.35 -8.19 0.02
CA VAL A 63 -2.97 -7.32 -1.11
C VAL A 63 -4.04 -6.27 -1.38
N PHE A 64 -3.62 -5.02 -1.49
CA PHE A 64 -4.44 -3.93 -2.02
C PHE A 64 -4.06 -3.66 -3.48
N SER A 65 -5.05 -3.60 -4.37
CA SER A 65 -4.90 -3.19 -5.78
C SER A 65 -5.65 -1.88 -5.99
N CYS A 66 -4.94 -0.84 -6.36
CA CYS A 66 -5.44 0.51 -6.56
C CYS A 66 -5.47 0.86 -8.05
N GLY A 67 -6.67 1.15 -8.58
CA GLY A 67 -6.87 1.56 -9.97
C GLY A 67 -7.53 0.51 -10.88
N GLY A 68 -7.98 0.96 -12.04
CA GLY A 68 -8.52 0.13 -13.13
C GLY A 68 -9.85 -0.57 -12.87
N ILE A 69 -10.65 -0.13 -11.86
CA ILE A 69 -11.98 -0.71 -11.55
C ILE A 69 -13.16 0.16 -11.99
N GLY A 70 -12.91 1.24 -12.71
CA GLY A 70 -13.94 2.13 -13.26
C GLY A 70 -14.71 1.52 -14.44
N ALA A 71 -15.30 2.38 -15.28
CA ALA A 71 -16.11 1.97 -16.42
C ALA A 71 -15.51 2.45 -17.75
N THR A 72 -14.29 2.98 -17.77
CA THR A 72 -13.63 3.42 -18.99
C THR A 72 -12.96 2.24 -19.73
N PRO A 73 -12.68 2.36 -21.03
CA PRO A 73 -12.13 1.26 -21.82
C PRO A 73 -10.77 0.74 -21.35
N ASP A 74 -10.00 1.54 -20.63
CA ASP A 74 -8.70 1.22 -20.03
C ASP A 74 -8.81 0.57 -18.64
N ASP A 75 -10.00 0.52 -18.04
CA ASP A 75 -10.26 -0.16 -16.75
C ASP A 75 -10.33 -1.68 -16.92
N HIS A 76 -9.19 -2.35 -16.81
CA HIS A 76 -9.05 -3.80 -17.05
C HIS A 76 -8.99 -4.66 -15.78
N THR A 77 -8.89 -4.07 -14.59
CA THR A 77 -8.61 -4.78 -13.33
C THR A 77 -9.66 -5.87 -13.01
N ARG A 78 -10.95 -5.60 -13.21
CA ARG A 78 -12.02 -6.58 -12.93
C ARG A 78 -11.91 -7.80 -13.86
N GLN A 79 -11.70 -7.58 -15.15
CA GLN A 79 -11.52 -8.63 -16.17
C GLN A 79 -10.24 -9.43 -15.90
N SER A 80 -9.15 -8.75 -15.54
CA SER A 80 -7.88 -9.37 -15.20
C SER A 80 -7.95 -10.20 -13.91
N ALA A 81 -8.70 -9.73 -12.91
CA ALA A 81 -8.95 -10.49 -11.69
C ALA A 81 -9.75 -11.78 -11.97
N ALA A 82 -10.81 -11.67 -12.77
CA ALA A 82 -11.60 -12.84 -13.18
C ALA A 82 -10.75 -13.86 -13.97
N ALA A 83 -9.93 -13.37 -14.90
CA ALA A 83 -9.01 -14.22 -15.69
C ALA A 83 -7.95 -14.88 -14.80
N ALA A 84 -7.38 -14.14 -13.84
CA ALA A 84 -6.39 -14.67 -12.90
C ALA A 84 -6.94 -15.80 -12.01
N LEU A 85 -8.23 -15.71 -11.67
CA LEU A 85 -8.93 -16.70 -10.85
C LEU A 85 -9.55 -17.84 -11.66
N GLY A 86 -9.71 -17.66 -12.98
CA GLY A 86 -10.43 -18.62 -13.83
C GLY A 86 -11.94 -18.66 -13.56
N VAL A 87 -12.55 -17.55 -13.11
CA VAL A 87 -13.98 -17.43 -12.81
C VAL A 87 -14.67 -16.43 -13.74
N PRO A 88 -16.00 -16.54 -13.97
CA PRO A 88 -16.73 -15.56 -14.77
C PRO A 88 -16.88 -14.23 -14.00
N LEU A 89 -17.23 -13.18 -14.75
CA LEU A 89 -17.70 -11.91 -14.23
C LEU A 89 -19.22 -11.92 -14.11
N ALA A 90 -19.74 -11.39 -13.01
CA ALA A 90 -21.18 -11.23 -12.79
C ALA A 90 -21.49 -9.87 -12.14
N LEU A 91 -22.65 -9.31 -12.46
CA LEU A 91 -23.15 -8.11 -11.78
C LEU A 91 -23.50 -8.47 -10.32
N HIS A 92 -22.74 -7.93 -9.38
CA HIS A 92 -22.95 -8.19 -7.96
C HIS A 92 -24.22 -7.51 -7.48
N PRO A 93 -25.18 -8.24 -6.86
CA PRO A 93 -26.50 -7.66 -6.50
C PRO A 93 -26.40 -6.41 -5.63
N GLN A 94 -25.61 -6.46 -4.56
CA GLN A 94 -25.43 -5.33 -3.65
C GLN A 94 -24.71 -4.15 -4.32
N ALA A 95 -23.74 -4.40 -5.21
CA ALA A 95 -23.09 -3.34 -5.97
C ALA A 95 -24.06 -2.65 -6.92
N ARG A 96 -24.92 -3.44 -7.60
CA ARG A 96 -25.99 -2.91 -8.44
C ARG A 96 -26.89 -1.93 -7.66
N ASP A 97 -27.35 -2.33 -6.49
CA ASP A 97 -28.26 -1.52 -5.69
C ASP A 97 -27.60 -0.20 -5.23
N LEU A 98 -26.34 -0.24 -4.80
CA LEU A 98 -25.57 0.95 -4.43
C LEU A 98 -25.28 1.88 -5.62
N ILE A 99 -24.98 1.32 -6.79
CA ILE A 99 -24.75 2.11 -8.02
C ILE A 99 -26.08 2.78 -8.44
N VAL A 100 -27.19 2.05 -8.40
CA VAL A 100 -28.53 2.61 -8.70
C VAL A 100 -28.91 3.71 -7.70
N GLU A 101 -28.61 3.51 -6.41
CA GLU A 101 -28.81 4.55 -5.39
C GLU A 101 -27.99 5.80 -5.72
N ARG A 102 -26.70 5.65 -6.06
CA ARG A 102 -25.86 6.80 -6.49
C ARG A 102 -26.39 7.49 -7.74
N MET A 103 -26.91 6.75 -8.71
CA MET A 103 -27.53 7.33 -9.90
C MET A 103 -28.75 8.20 -9.54
N ARG A 104 -29.56 7.76 -8.58
CA ARG A 104 -30.71 8.55 -8.07
C ARG A 104 -30.23 9.83 -7.38
N ASP A 105 -29.20 9.72 -6.53
CA ASP A 105 -28.63 10.88 -5.85
C ASP A 105 -28.15 11.92 -6.89
N VAL A 106 -27.41 11.48 -7.91
CA VAL A 106 -26.89 12.38 -8.96
C VAL A 106 -28.03 13.03 -9.75
N ALA A 107 -29.08 12.28 -10.09
CA ALA A 107 -30.24 12.83 -10.78
C ALA A 107 -30.94 13.90 -9.91
N ALA A 108 -31.10 13.63 -8.62
CA ALA A 108 -31.71 14.59 -7.67
C ALA A 108 -30.79 15.83 -7.47
N GLU A 109 -29.48 15.66 -7.34
CA GLU A 109 -28.49 16.76 -7.24
C GLU A 109 -28.57 17.70 -8.47
N GLN A 110 -28.86 17.14 -9.65
CA GLN A 110 -28.99 17.89 -10.91
C GLN A 110 -30.39 18.39 -11.21
N GLY A 111 -31.39 18.06 -10.37
CA GLY A 111 -32.79 18.40 -10.63
C GLY A 111 -33.38 17.67 -11.85
N LEU A 112 -32.85 16.51 -12.20
CA LEU A 112 -33.28 15.72 -13.35
C LEU A 112 -34.10 14.49 -12.90
N PRO A 113 -34.99 13.97 -13.76
CA PRO A 113 -35.66 12.71 -13.51
C PRO A 113 -34.68 11.56 -13.50
N PHE A 114 -34.90 10.58 -12.62
CA PHE A 114 -34.12 9.36 -12.61
C PHE A 114 -34.59 8.41 -13.73
N GLU A 115 -33.72 8.14 -14.68
CA GLU A 115 -33.96 7.26 -15.83
C GLU A 115 -33.02 6.05 -15.78
N PRO A 116 -33.42 4.92 -15.16
CA PRO A 116 -32.54 3.77 -14.98
C PRO A 116 -32.09 3.11 -16.31
N GLU A 117 -32.95 3.15 -17.33
CA GLU A 117 -32.72 2.55 -18.65
C GLU A 117 -31.86 3.43 -19.60
N ARG A 118 -31.49 4.63 -19.17
CA ARG A 118 -30.63 5.51 -19.97
C ARG A 118 -29.28 4.83 -20.25
N PRO A 119 -28.74 4.87 -21.50
CA PRO A 119 -27.56 4.11 -21.88
C PRO A 119 -26.34 4.34 -20.98
N ASP A 120 -26.10 5.57 -20.52
CA ASP A 120 -25.01 5.88 -19.62
C ASP A 120 -25.23 5.31 -18.20
N ASN A 121 -26.47 5.21 -17.72
CA ASN A 121 -26.81 4.56 -16.47
C ASN A 121 -26.62 3.05 -16.55
N LEU A 122 -27.02 2.43 -17.66
CA LEU A 122 -26.75 1.02 -17.90
C LEU A 122 -25.24 0.75 -17.97
N HIS A 123 -24.49 1.64 -18.61
CA HIS A 123 -23.01 1.52 -18.66
C HIS A 123 -22.37 1.63 -17.28
N ARG A 124 -22.88 2.51 -16.40
CA ARG A 124 -22.41 2.63 -15.01
C ARG A 124 -22.52 1.34 -14.20
N LEU A 125 -23.50 0.48 -14.50
CA LEU A 125 -23.64 -0.82 -13.83
C LEU A 125 -22.43 -1.73 -14.05
N ASN A 126 -21.64 -1.50 -15.11
CA ASN A 126 -20.41 -2.24 -15.35
C ASN A 126 -19.41 -2.09 -14.19
N MET A 127 -19.46 -0.98 -13.43
CA MET A 127 -18.62 -0.81 -12.23
C MET A 127 -18.95 -1.79 -11.10
N GLY A 128 -20.12 -2.43 -11.15
CA GLY A 128 -20.55 -3.45 -10.20
C GLY A 128 -20.38 -4.89 -10.72
N VAL A 129 -19.79 -5.07 -11.91
CA VAL A 129 -19.52 -6.39 -12.51
C VAL A 129 -18.17 -6.87 -11.97
N PHE A 130 -18.20 -7.84 -11.05
CA PHE A 130 -17.03 -8.36 -10.34
C PHE A 130 -16.81 -9.85 -10.66
N PRO A 131 -15.59 -10.40 -10.39
CA PRO A 131 -15.36 -11.83 -10.37
C PRO A 131 -16.38 -12.54 -9.47
N GLU A 132 -16.89 -13.67 -9.89
CA GLU A 132 -17.82 -14.47 -9.10
C GLU A 132 -17.21 -14.85 -7.75
N GLY A 133 -18.00 -14.75 -6.68
CA GLY A 133 -17.52 -14.94 -5.29
C GLY A 133 -16.92 -13.68 -4.64
N ALA A 134 -16.89 -12.55 -5.33
CA ALA A 134 -16.45 -11.29 -4.75
C ALA A 134 -17.40 -10.82 -3.61
N SER A 135 -16.84 -10.11 -2.65
CA SER A 135 -17.58 -9.35 -1.64
C SER A 135 -17.28 -7.85 -1.80
N ILE A 136 -18.22 -6.98 -1.48
CA ILE A 136 -18.04 -5.54 -1.67
C ILE A 136 -17.20 -4.88 -0.57
N ILE A 137 -16.49 -3.82 -0.97
CA ILE A 137 -15.86 -2.84 -0.08
C ILE A 137 -16.70 -1.56 -0.19
N PRO A 138 -17.31 -1.07 0.91
CA PRO A 138 -18.12 0.13 0.85
C PRO A 138 -17.29 1.36 0.52
N ASN A 139 -17.85 2.24 -0.31
CA ASN A 139 -17.24 3.51 -0.67
C ASN A 139 -18.05 4.67 -0.06
N PRO A 140 -17.55 5.30 1.00
CA PRO A 140 -18.27 6.37 1.67
C PRO A 140 -18.36 7.67 0.85
N TYR A 141 -17.51 7.81 -0.17
CA TYR A 141 -17.48 9.04 -0.98
C TYR A 141 -18.63 9.13 -1.99
N ASN A 142 -18.92 8.04 -2.70
CA ASN A 142 -19.90 8.06 -3.78
C ASN A 142 -20.77 6.81 -3.90
N LYS A 143 -20.73 5.91 -2.90
CA LYS A 143 -21.48 4.64 -2.82
C LYS A 143 -21.06 3.58 -3.87
N ILE A 144 -20.28 3.91 -4.90
CA ILE A 144 -19.82 2.94 -5.90
C ILE A 144 -18.73 2.07 -5.26
N PRO A 145 -19.03 0.79 -4.99
CA PRO A 145 -18.14 -0.02 -4.16
C PRO A 145 -16.90 -0.51 -4.91
N GLY A 146 -15.84 -0.80 -4.15
CA GLY A 146 -14.80 -1.73 -4.57
C GLY A 146 -15.21 -3.18 -4.27
N PHE A 147 -14.28 -4.10 -4.44
CA PHE A 147 -14.55 -5.51 -4.17
C PHE A 147 -13.32 -6.22 -3.60
N SER A 148 -13.57 -7.37 -2.99
CA SER A 148 -12.53 -8.27 -2.50
C SER A 148 -12.79 -9.69 -2.98
N VAL A 149 -11.73 -10.42 -3.30
CA VAL A 149 -11.77 -11.87 -3.48
C VAL A 149 -10.66 -12.47 -2.62
N GLY A 150 -11.03 -13.25 -1.60
CA GLY A 150 -10.09 -13.69 -0.57
C GLY A 150 -9.42 -12.49 0.12
N ASP A 151 -8.10 -12.51 0.20
CA ASP A 151 -7.28 -11.48 0.82
C ASP A 151 -6.74 -10.44 -0.19
N VAL A 152 -7.28 -10.40 -1.42
CA VAL A 152 -6.97 -9.39 -2.44
C VAL A 152 -8.12 -8.39 -2.54
N HIS A 153 -7.82 -7.12 -2.34
CA HIS A 153 -8.77 -6.02 -2.20
C HIS A 153 -8.58 -4.98 -3.29
N PHE A 154 -9.65 -4.66 -4.00
CA PHE A 154 -9.65 -3.79 -5.17
C PHE A 154 -10.37 -2.48 -4.86
N VAL A 155 -9.64 -1.38 -5.01
CA VAL A 155 -10.15 -0.02 -4.75
C VAL A 155 -9.87 0.90 -5.94
N PRO A 156 -10.64 2.01 -6.11
CA PRO A 156 -10.38 2.97 -7.19
C PRO A 156 -8.99 3.59 -7.13
N GLY A 157 -8.52 4.14 -8.25
CA GLY A 157 -7.28 4.92 -8.33
C GLY A 157 -7.37 6.34 -7.72
N PHE A 158 -8.55 6.78 -7.25
CA PHE A 158 -8.73 8.10 -6.65
C PHE A 158 -8.49 8.06 -5.14
N PRO A 159 -7.50 8.82 -4.61
CA PRO A 159 -7.17 8.84 -3.18
C PRO A 159 -8.35 9.08 -2.23
N VAL A 160 -9.22 10.04 -2.56
CA VAL A 160 -10.40 10.39 -1.75
C VAL A 160 -11.38 9.22 -1.58
N MET A 161 -11.40 8.27 -2.51
CA MET A 161 -12.20 7.05 -2.45
C MET A 161 -11.40 5.88 -1.87
N ALA A 162 -10.21 5.63 -2.40
CA ALA A 162 -9.41 4.47 -2.07
C ALA A 162 -8.98 4.41 -0.59
N TRP A 163 -8.53 5.53 -0.03
CA TRP A 163 -7.99 5.54 1.33
C TRP A 163 -9.00 5.14 2.41
N PRO A 164 -10.20 5.71 2.49
CA PRO A 164 -11.19 5.26 3.48
C PRO A 164 -11.66 3.82 3.22
N MET A 165 -11.61 3.33 1.97
CA MET A 165 -11.93 1.94 1.64
C MET A 165 -10.85 0.98 2.15
N ILE A 166 -9.57 1.34 2.01
CA ILE A 166 -8.42 0.58 2.56
C ILE A 166 -8.52 0.57 4.10
N GLU A 167 -8.77 1.70 4.73
CA GLU A 167 -8.97 1.78 6.18
C GLU A 167 -10.10 0.85 6.64
N TRP A 168 -11.25 0.91 5.95
CA TRP A 168 -12.37 0.02 6.26
C TRP A 168 -11.98 -1.46 6.19
N VAL A 169 -11.26 -1.87 5.14
CA VAL A 169 -10.80 -3.26 5.00
C VAL A 169 -9.88 -3.64 6.14
N LEU A 170 -8.87 -2.82 6.45
CA LEU A 170 -7.92 -3.07 7.54
C LEU A 170 -8.63 -3.18 8.90
N ASP A 171 -9.63 -2.33 9.15
CA ASP A 171 -10.31 -2.26 10.43
C ASP A 171 -11.38 -3.34 10.60
N GLN A 172 -12.07 -3.73 9.53
CA GLN A 172 -13.15 -4.72 9.60
C GLN A 172 -12.67 -6.15 9.40
N ARG A 173 -11.63 -6.38 8.59
CA ARG A 173 -11.20 -7.74 8.24
C ARG A 173 -9.89 -8.15 8.91
N TYR A 174 -9.00 -7.20 9.17
CA TYR A 174 -7.64 -7.46 9.64
C TYR A 174 -7.31 -6.80 10.99
N ALA A 175 -8.33 -6.44 11.76
CA ALA A 175 -8.14 -5.91 13.11
C ALA A 175 -7.31 -6.85 14.02
N HIS A 176 -7.37 -8.15 13.78
CA HIS A 176 -6.62 -9.18 14.51
C HIS A 176 -5.11 -9.17 14.22
N LEU A 177 -4.67 -8.53 13.13
CA LEU A 177 -3.24 -8.36 12.79
C LEU A 177 -2.61 -7.13 13.44
N ARG A 178 -3.39 -6.29 14.12
CA ARG A 178 -2.89 -5.07 14.76
C ARG A 178 -1.87 -5.38 15.83
N GLY A 179 -0.77 -4.62 15.82
CA GLY A 179 0.29 -4.74 16.82
C GLY A 179 1.16 -5.99 16.70
N GLY A 180 0.93 -6.84 15.69
CA GLY A 180 1.66 -8.11 15.53
C GLY A 180 3.12 -7.97 15.13
N GLN A 181 3.53 -6.83 14.59
CA GLN A 181 4.91 -6.55 14.15
C GLN A 181 5.22 -5.06 14.25
N VAL A 182 5.18 -4.50 15.45
CA VAL A 182 5.71 -3.14 15.64
C VAL A 182 7.21 -3.22 15.46
N GLN A 183 7.69 -2.93 14.24
CA GLN A 183 9.11 -2.66 14.04
C GLN A 183 9.43 -1.32 14.71
N ARG A 184 10.38 -1.35 15.60
CA ARG A 184 10.95 -0.17 16.23
C ARG A 184 12.27 0.15 15.55
N GLU A 185 12.60 1.43 15.51
CA GLU A 185 13.88 1.89 14.97
C GLU A 185 14.53 2.87 15.97
N ARG A 186 15.83 2.73 16.13
CA ARG A 186 16.66 3.72 16.81
C ARG A 186 17.87 4.02 15.95
N SER A 187 18.13 5.28 15.68
CA SER A 187 19.23 5.70 14.82
C SER A 187 19.95 6.92 15.38
N VAL A 188 21.10 7.20 14.84
CA VAL A 188 21.93 8.38 15.13
C VAL A 188 22.47 8.93 13.81
N ILE A 189 22.54 10.25 13.71
CA ILE A 189 23.21 10.92 12.59
C ILE A 189 24.71 10.79 12.76
N VAL A 190 25.40 10.28 11.76
CA VAL A 190 26.87 10.08 11.75
C VAL A 190 27.47 10.97 10.68
N LEU A 191 28.34 11.88 11.10
CA LEU A 191 29.04 12.83 10.25
C LEU A 191 30.49 12.36 10.02
N GLY A 192 31.03 12.63 8.82
CA GLY A 192 32.42 12.32 8.51
C GLY A 192 32.73 10.86 8.20
N ALA A 193 31.70 9.99 8.12
CA ALA A 193 31.87 8.58 7.79
C ALA A 193 31.61 8.30 6.31
N MET A 194 32.23 7.21 5.84
CA MET A 194 31.84 6.51 4.60
C MET A 194 31.15 5.21 4.98
N GLU A 195 30.08 4.86 4.31
CA GLU A 195 29.27 3.66 4.59
C GLU A 195 30.10 2.37 4.61
N ALA A 196 30.95 2.20 3.60
CA ALA A 196 31.85 1.04 3.51
C ALA A 196 32.80 0.88 4.72
N THR A 197 33.17 1.98 5.37
CA THR A 197 34.02 1.94 6.57
C THR A 197 33.26 1.41 7.79
N LEU A 198 31.94 1.63 7.84
CA LEU A 198 31.08 1.22 8.94
C LEU A 198 30.48 -0.18 8.77
N THR A 199 30.57 -0.78 7.56
CA THR A 199 30.01 -2.10 7.26
C THR A 199 30.45 -3.19 8.25
N PRO A 200 31.74 -3.32 8.64
CA PRO A 200 32.14 -4.35 9.62
C PRO A 200 31.45 -4.19 11.00
N LEU A 201 31.20 -2.95 11.43
CA LEU A 201 30.44 -2.69 12.65
C LEU A 201 28.97 -3.09 12.50
N MET A 202 28.37 -2.81 11.34
CA MET A 202 26.98 -3.17 11.06
C MET A 202 26.79 -4.70 11.11
N GLU A 203 27.71 -5.44 10.49
CA GLU A 203 27.72 -6.91 10.51
C GLU A 203 27.93 -7.46 11.94
N GLU A 204 28.85 -6.87 12.72
CA GLU A 204 29.08 -7.23 14.12
C GLU A 204 27.80 -7.12 14.96
N ILE A 205 27.05 -6.04 14.78
CA ILE A 205 25.80 -5.82 15.52
C ILE A 205 24.73 -6.83 15.09
N GLU A 206 24.53 -7.08 13.79
CA GLU A 206 23.57 -8.08 13.31
C GLU A 206 23.90 -9.51 13.77
N GLN A 207 25.18 -9.86 13.85
CA GLN A 207 25.62 -11.16 14.35
C GLN A 207 25.44 -11.32 15.86
N ARG A 208 25.58 -10.22 16.60
CA ARG A 208 25.49 -10.23 18.07
C ARG A 208 24.04 -10.26 18.59
N PHE A 209 23.11 -9.65 17.87
CA PHE A 209 21.74 -9.47 18.30
C PHE A 209 20.75 -10.12 17.32
N ASP A 210 20.28 -11.29 17.68
CA ASP A 210 19.32 -12.03 16.85
C ASP A 210 18.01 -11.24 16.65
N GLY A 211 17.50 -11.24 15.42
CA GLY A 211 16.28 -10.50 15.05
C GLY A 211 16.45 -8.98 14.91
N VAL A 212 17.67 -8.44 15.12
CA VAL A 212 18.02 -7.04 14.87
C VAL A 212 18.62 -6.89 13.48
N LYS A 213 18.19 -5.85 12.75
CA LYS A 213 18.80 -5.42 11.49
C LYS A 213 19.40 -4.04 11.64
N VAL A 214 20.56 -3.85 11.07
CA VAL A 214 21.21 -2.55 10.97
C VAL A 214 20.86 -1.91 9.64
N PHE A 215 20.54 -0.63 9.65
CA PHE A 215 20.29 0.13 8.42
C PHE A 215 21.21 1.35 8.35
N SER A 216 21.54 1.73 7.14
CA SER A 216 22.33 2.89 6.80
C SER A 216 21.62 3.68 5.70
N LEU A 217 21.37 4.97 5.94
CA LEU A 217 20.70 5.88 5.03
C LEU A 217 21.63 7.08 4.75
N PRO A 218 22.49 6.99 3.73
CA PRO A 218 23.37 8.11 3.38
C PRO A 218 22.58 9.26 2.74
N SER A 219 22.91 10.48 3.12
CA SER A 219 22.39 11.72 2.54
C SER A 219 23.54 12.64 2.19
N VAL A 220 23.43 13.38 1.08
CA VAL A 220 24.51 14.23 0.58
C VAL A 220 24.22 15.73 0.70
N ASP A 221 22.97 16.13 0.81
CA ASP A 221 22.49 17.52 0.70
C ASP A 221 21.41 17.88 1.73
N HIS A 222 21.43 17.24 2.91
CA HIS A 222 20.47 17.57 3.95
C HIS A 222 20.69 19.01 4.46
N PRO A 223 19.63 19.84 4.57
CA PRO A 223 19.77 21.26 4.88
C PRO A 223 20.44 21.57 6.23
N THR A 224 20.33 20.69 7.21
CA THR A 224 20.90 20.88 8.54
C THR A 224 22.23 20.18 8.72
N TYR A 225 22.38 18.93 8.22
CA TYR A 225 23.54 18.09 8.49
C TYR A 225 24.49 17.92 7.29
N GLY A 226 24.11 18.48 6.12
CA GLY A 226 24.88 18.28 4.90
C GLY A 226 25.04 16.79 4.57
N ARG A 227 26.29 16.40 4.24
CA ARG A 227 26.62 14.99 4.00
C ARG A 227 26.72 14.22 5.31
N HIS A 228 25.86 13.23 5.48
CA HIS A 228 25.82 12.37 6.68
C HIS A 228 25.29 10.98 6.36
N ILE A 229 25.32 10.12 7.36
CA ILE A 229 24.67 8.82 7.35
C ILE A 229 23.72 8.76 8.55
N GLU A 230 22.45 8.50 8.36
CA GLU A 230 21.59 8.03 9.43
C GLU A 230 21.85 6.52 9.60
N LEU A 231 22.52 6.14 10.70
CA LEU A 231 22.85 4.76 11.03
C LEU A 231 22.00 4.30 12.21
N GLY A 232 21.35 3.16 12.06
CA GLY A 232 20.43 2.70 13.09
C GLY A 232 20.23 1.19 13.12
N VAL A 233 19.51 0.78 14.15
CA VAL A 233 19.05 -0.59 14.36
C VAL A 233 17.53 -0.63 14.27
N LYS A 234 16.99 -1.69 13.68
CA LYS A 234 15.55 -1.96 13.62
C LYS A 234 15.27 -3.42 13.98
N GLY A 235 14.11 -3.65 14.59
CA GLY A 235 13.69 -4.99 14.99
C GLY A 235 12.42 -4.96 15.82
N GLN A 236 12.03 -6.14 16.28
CA GLN A 236 10.91 -6.31 17.20
C GLN A 236 11.44 -6.31 18.64
N GLY A 237 10.77 -5.63 19.56
CA GLY A 237 11.16 -5.61 20.96
C GLY A 237 11.99 -4.39 21.38
N ASP A 238 12.81 -4.57 22.43
CA ASP A 238 13.65 -3.51 22.96
C ASP A 238 14.97 -3.41 22.18
N LEU A 239 15.21 -2.23 21.60
CA LEU A 239 16.42 -1.92 20.85
C LEU A 239 17.44 -1.11 21.67
N ALA A 240 17.27 -0.95 22.98
CA ALA A 240 18.16 -0.12 23.79
C ALA A 240 19.58 -0.68 23.82
N GLU A 241 19.74 -1.98 24.06
CA GLU A 241 21.05 -2.62 24.13
C GLU A 241 21.72 -2.71 22.73
N PRO A 242 21.05 -3.18 21.65
CA PRO A 242 21.63 -3.16 20.31
C PRO A 242 22.08 -1.78 19.86
N PHE A 243 21.27 -0.76 20.12
CA PHE A 243 21.59 0.62 19.77
C PHE A 243 22.75 1.19 20.60
N ALA A 244 22.82 0.88 21.89
CA ALA A 244 23.95 1.26 22.73
C ALA A 244 25.25 0.60 22.25
N ALA A 245 25.21 -0.67 21.86
CA ALA A 245 26.35 -1.39 21.28
C ALA A 245 26.79 -0.76 19.95
N LEU A 246 25.86 -0.39 19.07
CA LEU A 246 26.17 0.30 17.83
C LEU A 246 26.90 1.62 18.09
N LYS A 247 26.39 2.45 19.01
CA LYS A 247 27.05 3.73 19.38
C LYS A 247 28.44 3.53 19.98
N ALA A 248 28.59 2.55 20.86
CA ALA A 248 29.89 2.22 21.44
C ALA A 248 30.89 1.78 20.35
N GLY A 249 30.44 1.00 19.35
CA GLY A 249 31.23 0.61 18.19
C GLY A 249 31.65 1.80 17.33
N LEU A 250 30.80 2.83 17.17
CA LEU A 250 31.14 4.04 16.42
C LEU A 250 32.32 4.83 17.02
N ALA A 251 32.58 4.72 18.32
CA ALA A 251 33.71 5.36 18.96
C ALA A 251 35.09 4.86 18.43
N ARG A 252 35.13 3.74 17.70
CA ARG A 252 36.34 3.22 17.05
C ARG A 252 36.68 3.96 15.74
N PHE A 253 35.80 4.82 15.26
CA PHE A 253 35.93 5.53 13.98
C PHE A 253 36.06 7.03 14.21
N PRO A 254 36.77 7.76 13.31
CA PRO A 254 36.89 9.21 13.39
C PRO A 254 35.61 9.90 12.86
N VAL A 255 34.52 9.79 13.61
CA VAL A 255 33.19 10.30 13.23
C VAL A 255 32.64 11.20 14.30
N GLU A 256 31.79 12.13 13.92
CA GLU A 256 31.02 12.96 14.84
C GLU A 256 29.56 12.45 14.90
N LEU A 257 29.01 12.34 16.09
CA LEU A 257 27.63 11.90 16.31
C LEU A 257 26.71 13.11 16.48
N GLY A 258 25.69 13.17 15.65
CA GLY A 258 24.58 14.12 15.76
C GLY A 258 23.44 13.58 16.63
N PRO A 259 22.21 14.08 16.42
CA PRO A 259 21.04 13.68 17.20
C PRO A 259 20.66 12.23 17.01
N GLU A 260 20.07 11.66 18.06
CA GLU A 260 19.42 10.36 18.04
C GLU A 260 17.95 10.49 17.59
N LEU A 261 17.48 9.50 16.86
CA LEU A 261 16.10 9.39 16.38
C LEU A 261 15.47 8.08 16.90
N VAL A 262 14.23 8.15 17.31
CA VAL A 262 13.43 6.99 17.74
C VAL A 262 12.13 6.98 16.96
N ARG A 263 11.86 5.88 16.31
CA ARG A 263 10.62 5.70 15.49
C ARG A 263 9.95 4.38 15.80
#